data_88f3f0d371e063499ad5d8663fb5bac4
#
_entry.id   88f3f0d371e063499ad5d8663fb5bac4
#
_cell.length_a   1.000
_cell.length_b   1.000
_cell.length_c   1.000
_cell.angle_alpha   90.00
_cell.angle_beta   90.00
_cell.angle_gamma   90.00
#
_symmetry.space_group_name_H-M   'P 1'
#
loop_
_entity.id
_entity.type
_entity.pdbx_description
1 polymer ?
#
loop_
_entity_poly.entity_id
_entity_poly.type
_entity_poly.pdbx_seq_one_letter_code
_entity_poly.pdbx_strand_id
1 'polypeptide(L)'
;MTYCVGLMLEPGLVMLADTRTNAGMDNISTFGKLHVFHKPGERMIALMTAGNLAVSQAVVNLVQEGLPEPESGEKETIYSVPTMFRAAALVGEAVRHVHKVHGEAMRKQDVRFDVSVLVGGQLAGRTLRLFNIYAAGNFIEATSDTPFLQIGEHKYGKPILDRAVRPDMPLADGVKLALISMDSTLRSNLSVGLPLDLLVFRRDDLTLPAVRRIGEHDPYFQMIRERWSSALRDAHRAMPSPDWGI
;
A
#
# COMPACT_ATOMS: atom_id res chain seq x y z
N MET A 1 7.13 8.22 -9.25
CA MET A 1 7.26 7.45 -7.97
C MET A 1 5.87 7.29 -7.35
N THR A 2 5.73 6.50 -6.35
CA THR A 2 4.46 6.10 -5.70
C THR A 2 4.70 6.07 -4.21
N TYR A 3 3.68 6.29 -3.40
CA TYR A 3 3.72 5.96 -1.99
C TYR A 3 2.46 5.20 -1.58
N CYS A 4 2.64 3.99 -1.07
CA CYS A 4 1.57 3.19 -0.49
C CYS A 4 1.95 2.73 0.91
N VAL A 5 0.98 2.71 1.83
CA VAL A 5 1.14 2.24 3.19
C VAL A 5 -0.03 1.35 3.61
N GLY A 6 0.29 0.22 4.22
CA GLY A 6 -0.66 -0.69 4.85
C GLY A 6 -0.36 -0.79 6.35
N LEU A 7 -1.39 -0.63 7.18
CA LEU A 7 -1.32 -0.76 8.64
C LEU A 7 -2.16 -1.96 9.05
N MET A 8 -1.52 -2.97 9.64
CA MET A 8 -2.19 -4.16 10.18
C MET A 8 -2.39 -3.95 11.68
N LEU A 9 -3.62 -3.62 12.07
CA LEU A 9 -3.99 -3.33 13.44
C LEU A 9 -4.85 -4.47 14.02
N GLU A 10 -4.93 -4.56 15.35
CA GLU A 10 -5.81 -5.54 15.98
C GLU A 10 -7.27 -5.40 15.53
N PRO A 11 -7.86 -4.18 15.43
CA PRO A 11 -9.24 -4.02 14.97
C PRO A 11 -9.41 -4.14 13.44
N GLY A 12 -8.33 -4.25 12.64
CA GLY A 12 -8.46 -4.38 11.19
C GLY A 12 -7.27 -3.84 10.38
N LEU A 13 -7.55 -3.49 9.14
CA LEU A 13 -6.56 -3.08 8.14
C LEU A 13 -6.87 -1.68 7.61
N VAL A 14 -5.85 -0.84 7.50
CA VAL A 14 -5.90 0.44 6.81
C VAL A 14 -4.91 0.40 5.66
N MET A 15 -5.34 0.68 4.44
CA MET A 15 -4.47 0.76 3.27
C MET A 15 -4.68 2.08 2.55
N LEU A 16 -3.60 2.80 2.26
CA LEU A 16 -3.64 4.12 1.63
C LEU A 16 -2.59 4.18 0.51
N ALA A 17 -3.03 4.60 -0.67
CA ALA A 17 -2.19 4.76 -1.85
C ALA A 17 -2.41 6.13 -2.50
N ASP A 18 -1.36 6.73 -3.07
CA ASP A 18 -1.49 7.80 -4.03
C ASP A 18 -1.92 7.27 -5.41
N THR A 19 -2.35 8.13 -6.30
CA THR A 19 -2.76 7.75 -7.67
C THR A 19 -1.95 8.43 -8.77
N ARG A 20 -1.04 9.34 -8.41
CA ARG A 20 -0.22 10.03 -9.41
C ARG A 20 0.75 9.08 -10.08
N THR A 21 0.80 9.15 -11.40
CA THR A 21 1.77 8.43 -12.22
C THR A 21 2.46 9.42 -13.15
N ASN A 22 3.77 9.39 -13.19
CA ASN A 22 4.60 10.27 -14.01
C ASN A 22 5.36 9.43 -15.03
N ALA A 23 5.16 9.73 -16.31
CA ALA A 23 5.95 9.19 -17.41
C ALA A 23 6.81 10.34 -18.01
N GLY A 24 7.79 10.82 -17.24
CA GLY A 24 8.56 12.04 -17.54
C GLY A 24 8.03 13.26 -16.76
N MET A 25 8.62 14.46 -17.01
CA MET A 25 8.28 15.67 -16.24
C MET A 25 6.90 16.23 -16.59
N ASP A 26 6.44 16.06 -17.82
CA ASP A 26 5.23 16.71 -18.35
C ASP A 26 4.06 15.72 -18.58
N ASN A 27 4.26 14.42 -18.35
CA ASN A 27 3.22 13.42 -18.56
C ASN A 27 2.72 12.87 -17.22
N ILE A 28 1.88 13.67 -16.56
CA ILE A 28 1.25 13.33 -15.28
C ILE A 28 -0.14 12.77 -15.56
N SER A 29 -0.41 11.58 -15.04
CA SER A 29 -1.70 10.91 -15.16
C SER A 29 -2.16 10.36 -13.81
N THR A 30 -3.45 10.06 -13.71
CA THR A 30 -4.04 9.44 -12.53
C THR A 30 -4.36 7.97 -12.82
N PHE A 31 -3.70 7.06 -12.10
CA PHE A 31 -4.01 5.63 -12.14
C PHE A 31 -4.22 5.11 -10.71
N GLY A 32 -5.33 4.42 -10.49
CA GLY A 32 -5.57 3.72 -9.23
C GLY A 32 -4.50 2.65 -9.00
N LYS A 33 -3.96 2.62 -7.79
CA LYS A 33 -2.93 1.65 -7.36
C LYS A 33 -3.47 0.69 -6.31
N LEU A 34 -4.65 0.99 -5.76
CA LEU A 34 -5.40 0.15 -4.83
C LEU A 34 -6.42 -0.67 -5.61
N HIS A 35 -6.32 -1.98 -5.53
CA HIS A 35 -7.21 -2.95 -6.16
C HIS A 35 -7.87 -3.79 -5.09
N VAL A 36 -9.20 -3.90 -5.09
CA VAL A 36 -9.96 -4.61 -4.06
C VAL A 36 -10.68 -5.80 -4.68
N PHE A 37 -10.44 -6.97 -4.15
CA PHE A 37 -11.04 -8.24 -4.53
C PHE A 37 -11.91 -8.71 -3.35
N HIS A 38 -13.20 -8.53 -3.48
CA HIS A 38 -14.13 -8.78 -2.42
C HIS A 38 -15.22 -9.76 -2.86
N LYS A 39 -15.49 -10.74 -2.01
CA LYS A 39 -16.63 -11.64 -2.12
C LYS A 39 -17.31 -11.66 -0.75
N PRO A 40 -18.51 -11.05 -0.64
CA PRO A 40 -19.19 -10.86 0.65
C PRO A 40 -19.31 -12.17 1.44
N GLY A 41 -18.99 -12.11 2.73
CA GLY A 41 -19.02 -13.25 3.64
C GLY A 41 -17.93 -14.29 3.44
N GLU A 42 -17.10 -14.16 2.39
CA GLU A 42 -16.07 -15.16 2.07
C GLU A 42 -14.64 -14.58 2.19
N ARG A 43 -14.38 -13.46 1.53
CA ARG A 43 -13.04 -12.85 1.51
C ARG A 43 -13.04 -11.37 1.19
N MET A 44 -12.07 -10.69 1.74
CA MET A 44 -11.61 -9.36 1.31
C MET A 44 -10.10 -9.42 1.15
N ILE A 45 -9.61 -9.19 -0.06
CA ILE A 45 -8.18 -9.10 -0.38
C ILE A 45 -7.96 -7.79 -1.13
N ALA A 46 -6.97 -7.01 -0.73
CA ALA A 46 -6.61 -5.78 -1.41
C ALA A 46 -5.13 -5.79 -1.77
N LEU A 47 -4.81 -5.28 -2.95
CA LEU A 47 -3.46 -5.09 -3.45
C LEU A 47 -3.19 -3.60 -3.62
N MET A 48 -2.00 -3.15 -3.24
CA MET A 48 -1.46 -1.85 -3.64
C MET A 48 -0.14 -2.04 -4.37
N THR A 49 0.05 -1.32 -5.47
CA THR A 49 1.19 -1.51 -6.38
C THR A 49 2.07 -0.28 -6.47
N ALA A 50 3.39 -0.47 -6.59
CA ALA A 50 4.38 0.55 -6.87
C ALA A 50 5.40 0.05 -7.90
N GLY A 51 6.06 0.96 -8.61
CA GLY A 51 7.06 0.67 -9.63
C GLY A 51 6.56 0.93 -11.06
N ASN A 52 6.95 0.08 -12.00
CA ASN A 52 6.52 0.20 -13.39
C ASN A 52 5.05 -0.11 -13.54
N LEU A 53 4.27 0.83 -14.11
CA LEU A 53 2.82 0.71 -14.23
C LEU A 53 2.40 -0.48 -15.09
N ALA A 54 3.05 -0.71 -16.23
CA ALA A 54 2.71 -1.82 -17.12
C ALA A 54 2.94 -3.18 -16.46
N VAL A 55 4.05 -3.31 -15.71
CA VAL A 55 4.35 -4.51 -14.90
C VAL A 55 3.29 -4.70 -13.82
N SER A 56 2.96 -3.64 -13.09
CA SER A 56 1.95 -3.68 -12.02
C SER A 56 0.57 -4.10 -12.55
N GLN A 57 0.13 -3.52 -13.66
CA GLN A 57 -1.14 -3.87 -14.29
C GLN A 57 -1.15 -5.32 -14.79
N ALA A 58 -0.06 -5.79 -15.40
CA ALA A 58 0.06 -7.19 -15.81
C ALA A 58 -0.04 -8.16 -14.63
N VAL A 59 0.62 -7.86 -13.51
CA VAL A 59 0.53 -8.66 -12.27
C VAL A 59 -0.90 -8.71 -11.74
N VAL A 60 -1.57 -7.55 -11.65
CA VAL A 60 -2.96 -7.47 -11.17
C VAL A 60 -3.91 -8.27 -12.07
N ASN A 61 -3.78 -8.14 -13.39
CA ASN A 61 -4.60 -8.89 -14.33
C ASN A 61 -4.37 -10.40 -14.20
N LEU A 62 -3.10 -10.86 -14.12
CA LEU A 62 -2.79 -12.27 -13.98
C LEU A 62 -3.37 -12.90 -12.71
N VAL A 63 -3.31 -12.23 -11.56
CA VAL A 63 -3.91 -12.77 -10.33
C VAL A 63 -5.44 -12.75 -10.36
N GLN A 64 -6.04 -11.90 -11.16
CA GLN A 64 -7.49 -11.82 -11.35
C GLN A 64 -8.00 -12.87 -12.35
N GLU A 65 -7.34 -13.02 -13.49
CA GLU A 65 -7.71 -13.95 -14.57
C GLU A 65 -7.26 -15.39 -14.29
N GLY A 66 -6.24 -15.55 -13.46
CA GLY A 66 -5.69 -16.82 -12.99
C GLY A 66 -4.38 -17.23 -13.64
N LEU A 67 -3.53 -17.80 -12.81
CA LEU A 67 -2.29 -18.50 -13.20
C LEU A 67 -2.52 -20.00 -13.09
N PRO A 68 -1.85 -20.81 -13.92
CA PRO A 68 -1.86 -22.27 -13.75
C PRO A 68 -1.27 -22.64 -12.39
N GLU A 69 -2.00 -23.41 -11.58
CA GLU A 69 -1.45 -23.95 -10.34
C GLU A 69 -0.36 -25.00 -10.67
N PRO A 70 0.79 -24.96 -9.98
CA PRO A 70 1.93 -25.83 -10.34
C PRO A 70 1.64 -27.35 -10.30
N GLU A 71 0.75 -27.80 -9.41
CA GLU A 71 0.46 -29.21 -9.20
C GLU A 71 -0.69 -29.74 -10.06
N SER A 72 -1.80 -29.00 -10.14
CA SER A 72 -3.01 -29.43 -10.86
C SER A 72 -3.09 -28.92 -12.31
N GLY A 73 -2.40 -27.82 -12.63
CA GLY A 73 -2.54 -27.10 -13.88
C GLY A 73 -3.86 -26.32 -14.04
N GLU A 74 -4.73 -26.38 -13.03
CA GLU A 74 -5.95 -25.58 -12.99
C GLU A 74 -5.62 -24.10 -12.80
N LYS A 75 -6.53 -23.21 -13.22
CA LYS A 75 -6.33 -21.77 -13.01
C LYS A 75 -6.65 -21.37 -11.57
N GLU A 76 -5.65 -20.88 -10.86
CA GLU A 76 -5.83 -20.28 -9.55
C GLU A 76 -5.89 -18.76 -9.64
N THR A 77 -6.86 -18.17 -8.99
CA THR A 77 -7.12 -16.72 -9.00
C THR A 77 -7.06 -16.17 -7.57
N ILE A 78 -7.00 -14.86 -7.44
CA ILE A 78 -7.13 -14.19 -6.14
C ILE A 78 -8.48 -14.50 -5.46
N TYR A 79 -9.49 -14.92 -6.22
CA TYR A 79 -10.81 -15.32 -5.70
C TYR A 79 -10.89 -16.80 -5.30
N SER A 80 -9.92 -17.65 -5.67
CA SER A 80 -9.92 -19.08 -5.36
C SER A 80 -8.88 -19.51 -4.32
N VAL A 81 -7.87 -18.68 -4.06
CA VAL A 81 -6.81 -18.99 -3.08
C VAL A 81 -7.36 -19.35 -1.71
N PRO A 82 -6.85 -20.43 -1.07
CA PRO A 82 -7.40 -20.92 0.21
C PRO A 82 -6.90 -20.17 1.44
N THR A 83 -5.84 -19.37 1.32
CA THR A 83 -5.24 -18.61 2.43
C THR A 83 -4.63 -17.29 1.97
N MET A 84 -4.44 -16.35 2.88
CA MET A 84 -3.71 -15.10 2.60
C MET A 84 -2.23 -15.35 2.25
N PHE A 85 -1.61 -16.41 2.80
CA PHE A 85 -0.25 -16.80 2.41
C PHE A 85 -0.22 -17.25 0.94
N ARG A 86 -1.20 -18.05 0.52
CA ARG A 86 -1.30 -18.47 -0.89
C ARG A 86 -1.61 -17.28 -1.81
N ALA A 87 -2.41 -16.31 -1.36
CA ALA A 87 -2.61 -15.05 -2.10
C ALA A 87 -1.29 -14.30 -2.33
N ALA A 88 -0.45 -14.17 -1.29
CA ALA A 88 0.86 -13.55 -1.41
C ALA A 88 1.79 -14.34 -2.36
N ALA A 89 1.78 -15.67 -2.27
CA ALA A 89 2.55 -16.54 -3.15
C ALA A 89 2.09 -16.42 -4.62
N LEU A 90 0.78 -16.41 -4.88
CA LEU A 90 0.20 -16.20 -6.22
C LEU A 90 0.63 -14.86 -6.84
N VAL A 91 0.63 -13.78 -6.05
CA VAL A 91 1.14 -12.47 -6.52
C VAL A 91 2.63 -12.56 -6.85
N GLY A 92 3.43 -13.23 -6.01
CA GLY A 92 4.85 -13.45 -6.28
C GLY A 92 5.11 -14.29 -7.54
N GLU A 93 4.28 -15.30 -7.82
CA GLU A 93 4.32 -16.09 -9.05
C GLU A 93 3.96 -15.23 -10.27
N ALA A 94 2.93 -14.38 -10.16
CA ALA A 94 2.56 -13.43 -11.20
C ALA A 94 3.71 -12.46 -11.53
N VAL A 95 4.39 -11.92 -10.51
CA VAL A 95 5.58 -11.07 -10.68
C VAL A 95 6.67 -11.81 -11.46
N ARG A 96 7.01 -13.05 -11.07
CA ARG A 96 8.01 -13.87 -11.78
C ARG A 96 7.58 -14.20 -13.20
N HIS A 97 6.29 -14.47 -13.43
CA HIS A 97 5.76 -14.72 -14.77
C HIS A 97 5.93 -13.50 -15.67
N VAL A 98 5.53 -12.31 -15.21
CA VAL A 98 5.68 -11.05 -15.97
C VAL A 98 7.17 -10.77 -16.24
N HIS A 99 8.06 -11.01 -15.27
CA HIS A 99 9.50 -10.87 -15.47
C HIS A 99 10.02 -11.84 -16.53
N LYS A 100 9.59 -13.10 -16.51
CA LYS A 100 9.98 -14.10 -17.51
C LYS A 100 9.58 -13.69 -18.92
N VAL A 101 8.38 -13.10 -19.08
CA VAL A 101 7.83 -12.72 -20.40
C VAL A 101 8.44 -11.40 -20.91
N HIS A 102 8.59 -10.40 -20.05
CA HIS A 102 8.92 -9.03 -20.46
C HIS A 102 10.31 -8.56 -20.03
N GLY A 103 10.95 -9.20 -19.05
CA GLY A 103 12.18 -8.72 -18.43
C GLY A 103 13.35 -8.55 -19.39
N GLU A 104 13.52 -9.46 -20.36
CA GLU A 104 14.58 -9.34 -21.34
C GLU A 104 14.35 -8.18 -22.31
N ALA A 105 13.13 -7.99 -22.79
CA ALA A 105 12.75 -6.89 -23.67
C ALA A 105 12.90 -5.54 -22.95
N MET A 106 12.49 -5.45 -21.68
CA MET A 106 12.67 -4.25 -20.86
C MET A 106 14.16 -3.91 -20.70
N ARG A 107 14.99 -4.91 -20.37
CA ARG A 107 16.44 -4.71 -20.21
C ARG A 107 17.11 -4.22 -21.51
N LYS A 108 16.70 -4.71 -22.67
CA LYS A 108 17.21 -4.26 -23.98
C LYS A 108 16.86 -2.79 -24.27
N GLN A 109 15.85 -2.24 -23.61
CA GLN A 109 15.42 -0.84 -23.74
C GLN A 109 15.81 0.02 -22.54
N ASP A 110 16.72 -0.44 -21.69
CA ASP A 110 17.15 0.23 -20.42
C ASP A 110 15.98 0.57 -19.49
N VAL A 111 14.85 -0.16 -19.59
CA VAL A 111 13.71 -0.04 -18.69
C VAL A 111 13.88 -0.99 -17.52
N ARG A 112 13.90 -0.45 -16.30
CA ARG A 112 13.99 -1.26 -15.08
C ARG A 112 12.71 -2.08 -14.88
N PHE A 113 12.89 -3.37 -14.59
CA PHE A 113 11.82 -4.19 -14.02
C PHE A 113 11.75 -3.88 -12.53
N ASP A 114 10.85 -2.98 -12.18
CA ASP A 114 10.63 -2.52 -10.82
C ASP A 114 9.14 -2.70 -10.47
N VAL A 115 8.87 -3.48 -9.44
CA VAL A 115 7.53 -3.72 -8.90
C VAL A 115 7.62 -4.11 -7.44
N SER A 116 6.73 -3.54 -6.65
CA SER A 116 6.46 -3.96 -5.28
C SER A 116 4.95 -3.98 -5.08
N VAL A 117 4.46 -4.97 -4.34
CA VAL A 117 3.02 -5.12 -4.10
C VAL A 117 2.76 -5.35 -2.62
N LEU A 118 1.92 -4.52 -2.00
CA LEU A 118 1.31 -4.86 -0.71
C LEU A 118 0.07 -5.69 -0.94
N VAL A 119 -0.04 -6.81 -0.23
CA VAL A 119 -1.22 -7.68 -0.24
C VAL A 119 -1.76 -7.77 1.17
N GLY A 120 -2.96 -7.23 1.40
CA GLY A 120 -3.60 -7.25 2.70
C GLY A 120 -5.01 -7.80 2.62
N GLY A 121 -5.48 -8.46 3.68
CA GLY A 121 -6.84 -8.96 3.68
C GLY A 121 -7.10 -10.12 4.63
N GLN A 122 -8.31 -10.67 4.49
CA GLN A 122 -8.79 -11.76 5.32
C GLN A 122 -9.74 -12.66 4.53
N LEU A 123 -9.67 -13.96 4.80
CA LEU A 123 -10.66 -14.95 4.37
C LEU A 123 -11.51 -15.36 5.59
N ALA A 124 -12.76 -15.79 5.34
CA ALA A 124 -13.67 -16.25 6.39
C ALA A 124 -13.03 -17.33 7.28
N GLY A 125 -13.13 -17.15 8.59
CA GLY A 125 -12.55 -18.05 9.59
C GLY A 125 -11.01 -18.08 9.63
N ARG A 126 -10.33 -17.15 8.94
CA ARG A 126 -8.87 -17.03 8.92
C ARG A 126 -8.41 -15.70 9.53
N THR A 127 -7.12 -15.62 9.87
CA THR A 127 -6.51 -14.39 10.40
C THR A 127 -6.31 -13.33 9.33
N LEU A 128 -6.51 -12.06 9.72
CA LEU A 128 -6.11 -10.90 8.93
C LEU A 128 -4.58 -10.86 8.77
N ARG A 129 -4.09 -10.65 7.55
CA ARG A 129 -2.65 -10.64 7.24
C ARG A 129 -2.31 -9.53 6.24
N LEU A 130 -1.05 -9.07 6.29
CA LEU A 130 -0.50 -8.06 5.38
C LEU A 130 0.92 -8.48 4.96
N PHE A 131 1.18 -8.46 3.65
CA PHE A 131 2.45 -8.86 3.06
C PHE A 131 3.00 -7.77 2.15
N ASN A 132 4.33 -7.72 2.01
CA ASN A 132 5.03 -6.97 0.98
C ASN A 132 5.77 -7.94 0.06
N ILE A 133 5.36 -7.97 -1.21
CA ILE A 133 5.94 -8.79 -2.26
C ILE A 133 6.96 -7.95 -3.03
N TYR A 134 8.19 -8.45 -3.16
CA TYR A 134 9.30 -7.83 -3.86
C TYR A 134 9.34 -8.20 -5.34
N ALA A 135 10.17 -7.49 -6.11
CA ALA A 135 10.35 -7.72 -7.54
C ALA A 135 10.87 -9.14 -7.88
N ALA A 136 11.50 -9.83 -6.94
CA ALA A 136 11.91 -11.24 -7.09
C ALA A 136 10.76 -12.24 -6.84
N GLY A 137 9.58 -11.74 -6.43
CA GLY A 137 8.42 -12.57 -6.11
C GLY A 137 8.47 -13.25 -4.74
N ASN A 138 9.50 -12.98 -3.93
CA ASN A 138 9.52 -13.31 -2.50
C ASN A 138 8.82 -12.22 -1.70
N PHE A 139 8.48 -12.52 -0.45
CA PHE A 139 7.70 -11.59 0.36
C PHE A 139 8.02 -11.71 1.86
N ILE A 140 7.69 -10.63 2.57
CA ILE A 140 7.69 -10.57 4.04
C ILE A 140 6.27 -10.29 4.54
N GLU A 141 6.03 -10.61 5.80
CA GLU A 141 4.76 -10.37 6.47
C GLU A 141 4.91 -9.33 7.57
N ALA A 142 3.88 -8.51 7.76
CA ALA A 142 3.77 -7.64 8.92
C ALA A 142 3.54 -8.46 10.20
N THR A 143 4.13 -8.01 11.31
CA THR A 143 4.03 -8.65 12.62
C THR A 143 3.57 -7.63 13.68
N SER A 144 3.37 -8.08 14.91
CA SER A 144 3.11 -7.16 16.03
C SER A 144 4.24 -6.14 16.25
N ASP A 145 5.48 -6.54 15.99
CA ASP A 145 6.65 -5.67 16.14
C ASP A 145 6.82 -4.70 14.96
N THR A 146 6.28 -5.07 13.80
CA THR A 146 6.26 -4.24 12.59
C THR A 146 4.84 -4.25 12.02
N PRO A 147 3.90 -3.50 12.61
CA PRO A 147 2.47 -3.58 12.26
C PRO A 147 2.10 -2.79 11.01
N PHE A 148 3.08 -2.33 10.25
CA PHE A 148 2.85 -1.64 8.99
C PHE A 148 3.91 -1.99 7.95
N LEU A 149 3.51 -1.93 6.68
CA LEU A 149 4.40 -2.10 5.54
C LEU A 149 4.20 -0.95 4.55
N GLN A 150 5.26 -0.58 3.85
CA GLN A 150 5.27 0.53 2.90
C GLN A 150 5.97 0.10 1.61
N ILE A 151 5.51 0.66 0.48
CA ILE A 151 6.17 0.52 -0.83
C ILE A 151 6.28 1.86 -1.54
N GLY A 152 7.22 1.96 -2.44
CA GLY A 152 7.53 3.20 -3.15
C GLY A 152 8.37 4.16 -2.29
N GLU A 153 7.97 5.42 -2.23
CA GLU A 153 8.73 6.50 -1.57
C GLU A 153 8.43 6.57 -0.06
N HIS A 154 8.92 5.60 0.68
CA HIS A 154 8.58 5.40 2.10
C HIS A 154 9.34 6.29 3.08
N LYS A 155 10.51 6.83 2.72
CA LYS A 155 11.42 7.53 3.65
C LYS A 155 10.84 8.77 4.31
N TYR A 156 9.92 9.48 3.69
CA TYR A 156 9.34 10.70 4.25
C TYR A 156 8.20 10.41 5.24
N GLY A 157 7.43 9.36 5.01
CA GLY A 157 6.33 8.95 5.87
C GLY A 157 6.74 8.01 7.01
N LYS A 158 7.80 7.21 6.83
CA LYS A 158 8.26 6.20 7.77
C LYS A 158 8.56 6.74 9.17
N PRO A 159 9.28 7.86 9.36
CA PRO A 159 9.59 8.39 10.70
C PRO A 159 8.36 8.71 11.57
N ILE A 160 7.22 8.99 10.95
CA ILE A 160 5.95 9.23 11.65
C ILE A 160 5.38 7.90 12.14
N LEU A 161 5.34 6.91 11.25
CA LEU A 161 4.77 5.59 11.55
C LEU A 161 5.59 4.85 12.61
N ASP A 162 6.92 4.87 12.50
CA ASP A 162 7.84 4.24 13.48
C ASP A 162 7.62 4.75 14.91
N ARG A 163 7.21 6.02 15.07
CA ARG A 163 7.00 6.62 16.39
C ARG A 163 5.61 6.42 16.96
N ALA A 164 4.61 6.26 16.08
CA ALA A 164 3.23 6.45 16.49
C ALA A 164 2.32 5.24 16.25
N VAL A 165 2.66 4.33 15.32
CA VAL A 165 1.84 3.16 15.07
C VAL A 165 2.01 2.13 16.17
N ARG A 166 0.87 1.67 16.71
CA ARG A 166 0.79 0.55 17.66
C ARG A 166 -0.29 -0.41 17.18
N PRO A 167 -0.12 -1.73 17.36
CA PRO A 167 -1.09 -2.73 16.94
C PRO A 167 -2.49 -2.55 17.53
N ASP A 168 -2.56 -2.10 18.77
CA ASP A 168 -3.77 -1.97 19.60
C ASP A 168 -4.60 -0.70 19.31
N MET A 169 -4.12 0.18 18.43
CA MET A 169 -4.78 1.46 18.16
C MET A 169 -6.10 1.30 17.39
N PRO A 170 -7.09 2.21 17.62
CA PRO A 170 -8.31 2.25 16.83
C PRO A 170 -8.05 2.49 15.34
N LEU A 171 -8.89 1.92 14.46
CA LEU A 171 -8.80 2.13 13.00
C LEU A 171 -8.81 3.62 12.61
N ALA A 172 -9.60 4.45 13.29
CA ALA A 172 -9.65 5.89 13.03
C ALA A 172 -8.29 6.58 13.28
N ASP A 173 -7.54 6.12 14.28
CA ASP A 173 -6.19 6.63 14.56
C ASP A 173 -5.19 6.12 13.52
N GLY A 174 -5.32 4.87 13.09
CA GLY A 174 -4.56 4.35 11.96
C GLY A 174 -4.77 5.15 10.68
N VAL A 175 -6.02 5.50 10.35
CA VAL A 175 -6.33 6.38 9.21
C VAL A 175 -5.65 7.74 9.36
N LYS A 176 -5.71 8.38 10.54
CA LYS A 176 -5.03 9.66 10.78
C LYS A 176 -3.53 9.55 10.54
N LEU A 177 -2.87 8.52 11.07
CA LEU A 177 -1.43 8.33 10.89
C LEU A 177 -1.06 8.04 9.44
N ALA A 178 -1.84 7.23 8.72
CA ALA A 178 -1.62 6.99 7.31
C ALA A 178 -1.71 8.30 6.50
N LEU A 179 -2.71 9.15 6.78
CA LEU A 179 -2.89 10.45 6.11
C LEU A 179 -1.77 11.44 6.47
N ILE A 180 -1.31 11.50 7.71
CA ILE A 180 -0.17 12.33 8.13
C ILE A 180 1.12 11.87 7.43
N SER A 181 1.35 10.59 7.38
CA SER A 181 2.49 9.98 6.68
C SER A 181 2.46 10.30 5.18
N MET A 182 1.27 10.24 4.56
CA MET A 182 1.06 10.61 3.17
C MET A 182 1.29 12.11 2.93
N ASP A 183 0.76 13.01 3.78
CA ASP A 183 0.99 14.46 3.65
C ASP A 183 2.48 14.80 3.71
N SER A 184 3.23 14.17 4.61
CA SER A 184 4.68 14.36 4.70
C SER A 184 5.41 13.95 3.42
N THR A 185 4.93 12.89 2.78
CA THR A 185 5.47 12.43 1.50
C THR A 185 5.09 13.37 0.35
N LEU A 186 3.84 13.81 0.28
CA LEU A 186 3.36 14.77 -0.71
C LEU A 186 4.12 16.10 -0.68
N ARG A 187 4.52 16.57 0.51
CA ARG A 187 5.31 17.80 0.68
C ARG A 187 6.74 17.68 0.20
N SER A 188 7.30 16.48 0.26
CA SER A 188 8.72 16.25 0.02
C SER A 188 9.02 15.56 -1.31
N ASN A 189 8.00 15.06 -2.02
CA ASN A 189 8.14 14.35 -3.29
C ASN A 189 7.04 14.70 -4.28
N LEU A 190 7.38 15.47 -5.31
CA LEU A 190 6.46 15.92 -6.36
C LEU A 190 5.88 14.77 -7.20
N SER A 191 6.49 13.61 -7.20
CA SER A 191 6.03 12.46 -7.99
C SER A 191 4.90 11.68 -7.30
N VAL A 192 4.63 11.95 -6.02
CA VAL A 192 3.49 11.43 -5.27
C VAL A 192 2.39 12.49 -5.26
N GLY A 193 1.14 12.12 -5.45
CA GLY A 193 0.09 13.12 -5.59
C GLY A 193 -1.33 12.63 -5.44
N LEU A 194 -2.21 13.59 -5.20
CA LEU A 194 -3.66 13.41 -5.16
C LEU A 194 -4.24 13.04 -6.53
N PRO A 195 -5.43 12.40 -6.53
CA PRO A 195 -6.19 11.91 -5.38
C PRO A 195 -5.55 10.71 -4.69
N LEU A 196 -5.99 10.40 -3.46
CA LEU A 196 -5.58 9.20 -2.72
C LEU A 196 -6.71 8.18 -2.70
N ASP A 197 -6.38 6.90 -2.71
CA ASP A 197 -7.32 5.81 -2.48
C ASP A 197 -7.07 5.20 -1.09
N LEU A 198 -8.10 5.23 -0.24
CA LEU A 198 -8.11 4.70 1.12
C LEU A 198 -9.05 3.50 1.20
N LEU A 199 -8.57 2.41 1.80
CA LEU A 199 -9.36 1.27 2.23
C LEU A 199 -9.28 1.14 3.74
N VAL A 200 -10.43 0.96 4.39
CA VAL A 200 -10.55 0.57 5.79
C VAL A 200 -11.38 -0.70 5.88
N PHE A 201 -10.79 -1.73 6.46
CA PHE A 201 -11.41 -3.03 6.65
C PHE A 201 -11.39 -3.40 8.13
N ARG A 202 -12.56 -3.69 8.71
CA ARG A 202 -12.68 -4.19 10.08
C ARG A 202 -12.41 -5.69 10.10
N ARG A 203 -11.64 -6.14 11.08
CA ARG A 203 -11.38 -7.57 11.28
C ARG A 203 -12.71 -8.33 11.40
N ASP A 204 -12.79 -9.47 10.72
CA ASP A 204 -13.95 -10.38 10.70
C ASP A 204 -15.24 -9.80 10.06
N ASP A 205 -15.22 -8.55 9.57
CA ASP A 205 -16.34 -7.96 8.85
C ASP A 205 -16.13 -8.10 7.33
N LEU A 206 -16.55 -9.24 6.80
CA LEU A 206 -16.47 -9.53 5.36
C LEU A 206 -17.68 -9.03 4.56
N THR A 207 -18.47 -8.11 5.09
CA THR A 207 -19.68 -7.62 4.40
C THR A 207 -19.35 -6.60 3.32
N LEU A 208 -18.71 -5.49 3.69
CA LEU A 208 -18.28 -4.47 2.73
C LEU A 208 -17.10 -3.65 3.30
N PRO A 209 -15.94 -3.64 2.64
CA PRO A 209 -14.86 -2.75 3.03
C PRO A 209 -15.22 -1.28 2.73
N ALA A 210 -14.82 -0.36 3.61
CA ALA A 210 -14.96 1.06 3.35
C ALA A 210 -13.84 1.53 2.40
N VAL A 211 -14.20 1.87 1.17
CA VAL A 211 -13.28 2.44 0.17
C VAL A 211 -13.64 3.89 -0.08
N ARG A 212 -12.65 4.79 -0.03
CA ARG A 212 -12.85 6.22 -0.23
C ARG A 212 -11.73 6.81 -1.09
N ARG A 213 -12.10 7.62 -2.08
CA ARG A 213 -11.17 8.48 -2.82
C ARG A 213 -11.13 9.86 -2.17
N ILE A 214 -9.92 10.31 -1.82
CA ILE A 214 -9.65 11.60 -1.15
C ILE A 214 -9.05 12.54 -2.18
N GLY A 215 -9.81 13.57 -2.54
CA GLY A 215 -9.40 14.58 -3.51
C GLY A 215 -8.69 15.77 -2.85
N GLU A 216 -8.30 16.73 -3.68
CA GLU A 216 -7.59 17.93 -3.26
C GLU A 216 -8.40 18.78 -2.25
N HIS A 217 -9.71 18.80 -2.39
CA HIS A 217 -10.62 19.62 -1.55
C HIS A 217 -11.30 18.80 -0.43
N ASP A 218 -10.79 17.61 -0.10
CA ASP A 218 -11.33 16.84 1.03
C ASP A 218 -11.11 17.61 2.35
N PRO A 219 -12.18 18.00 3.06
CA PRO A 219 -12.05 18.91 4.21
C PRO A 219 -11.33 18.26 5.39
N TYR A 220 -11.45 16.92 5.55
CA TYR A 220 -10.76 16.23 6.62
C TYR A 220 -9.26 16.14 6.36
N PHE A 221 -8.86 15.87 5.12
CA PHE A 221 -7.45 15.82 4.76
C PHE A 221 -6.80 17.21 4.84
N GLN A 222 -7.50 18.27 4.40
CA GLN A 222 -7.05 19.66 4.55
C GLN A 222 -6.81 20.00 6.03
N MET A 223 -7.77 19.71 6.90
CA MET A 223 -7.66 19.92 8.35
C MET A 223 -6.46 19.16 8.95
N ILE A 224 -6.22 17.90 8.55
CA ILE A 224 -5.03 17.12 8.98
C ILE A 224 -3.74 17.84 8.59
N ARG A 225 -3.62 18.30 7.35
CA ARG A 225 -2.43 19.00 6.83
C ARG A 225 -2.11 20.27 7.63
N GLU A 226 -3.13 21.07 7.92
CA GLU A 226 -2.99 22.30 8.67
C GLU A 226 -2.61 22.05 10.13
N ARG A 227 -3.37 21.18 10.81
CA ARG A 227 -3.16 20.86 12.22
C ARG A 227 -1.82 20.19 12.47
N TRP A 228 -1.42 19.26 11.62
CA TRP A 228 -0.12 18.59 11.74
C TRP A 228 1.03 19.59 11.58
N SER A 229 0.95 20.48 10.59
CA SER A 229 1.95 21.52 10.39
C SER A 229 2.04 22.50 11.58
N SER A 230 0.90 22.84 12.21
CA SER A 230 0.90 23.65 13.43
C SER A 230 1.52 22.90 14.60
N ALA A 231 1.09 21.68 14.84
CA ALA A 231 1.60 20.87 15.95
C ALA A 231 3.13 20.68 15.90
N LEU A 232 3.70 20.49 14.70
CA LEU A 232 5.16 20.39 14.54
C LEU A 232 5.87 21.71 14.91
N ARG A 233 5.33 22.87 14.49
CA ARG A 233 5.90 24.18 14.89
C ARG A 233 5.79 24.45 16.40
N ASP A 234 4.67 24.05 16.99
CA ASP A 234 4.45 24.21 18.42
C ASP A 234 5.37 23.31 19.23
N ALA A 235 5.52 22.04 18.81
CA ALA A 235 6.48 21.12 19.41
C ALA A 235 7.92 21.65 19.32
N HIS A 236 8.34 22.19 18.17
CA HIS A 236 9.65 22.81 17.99
C HIS A 236 9.86 23.99 18.96
N ARG A 237 8.87 24.89 19.08
CA ARG A 237 8.95 26.04 20.00
C ARG A 237 9.02 25.64 21.46
N ALA A 238 8.42 24.51 21.84
CA ALA A 238 8.44 24.00 23.20
C ALA A 238 9.78 23.30 23.58
N MET A 239 10.65 23.01 22.59
CA MET A 239 11.96 22.45 22.89
C MET A 239 12.86 23.52 23.52
N PRO A 240 13.63 23.18 24.58
CA PRO A 240 14.60 24.11 25.15
C PRO A 240 15.68 24.48 24.12
N SER A 241 16.12 25.73 24.15
CA SER A 241 17.25 26.17 23.34
C SER A 241 18.54 25.50 23.79
N PRO A 242 19.49 25.22 22.88
CA PRO A 242 20.79 24.66 23.25
C PRO A 242 21.60 25.67 24.07
N ASP A 243 22.26 25.20 25.12
CA ASP A 243 23.18 26.01 25.96
C ASP A 243 24.61 25.99 25.40
N TRP A 244 24.78 26.50 24.18
CA TRP A 244 26.09 26.52 23.50
C TRP A 244 26.67 27.93 23.31
N GLY A 245 26.04 28.93 23.97
CA GLY A 245 26.52 30.32 23.90
C GLY A 245 26.34 31.00 22.53
N ILE A 246 25.31 30.55 21.74
CA ILE A 246 24.96 31.12 20.44
C ILE A 246 23.67 31.95 20.55
#